data_31e045ed9516f094ca4f8592f7f6f046
#
_entry.id   31e045ed9516f094ca4f8592f7f6f046
#
_cell.length_a   1.000
_cell.length_b   1.000
_cell.length_c   1.000
_cell.angle_alpha   90.00
_cell.angle_beta   90.00
_cell.angle_gamma   90.00
#
_symmetry.space_group_name_H-M   'P 1'
#
loop_
_entity.id
_entity.type
_entity.pdbx_description
1 polymer ?
#
loop_
_entity_poly.entity_id
_entity_poly.type
_entity_poly.pdbx_seq_one_letter_code
_entity_poly.pdbx_strand_id
1 'polypeptide(L)'
;MREYNVKAAPISFLTILDIKKEEELNCHGKMTMTGYISDDEEEECLKILRGDVWEKIEAVGEKGDTEILFWGLVTDFSIERINDQKKMTLEITTGSCLLDREVHMRSFQNQNMTYKEIFRQICGEYEVDIIFESSLEDKTGQLVLQYAETDWEFFKRLSSRKNRYLVPESKMRGTRLFYGLPRGKKIDFSKNWDYKMQKDLAGFYRKKSNGILDISESDCLAFIFQVRENYRIGDYMEFQGIQFYIYKIISKYIKGEMIHEYYLMQEKGLAVPVDMLKNAAGCSLDAMVKEVKEDKVQVEILSDENKQQEINIFYPYATVYSTPDGTGWYCMPEPGDMVRLTIPGKQEGEAFVNSSVHAETESPDRKDPDFKVLKTKYQKEVRFTPNSIVITNNQGTRIELTDKEGIHLVSAHSVVLEAAEDVTISSDKGSLIAAGTSSVLLKQKGTSITLDKGISFTGGELRVQ
;
A
#
# COMPACT_ATOMS: atom_id res chain seq x y z
N MET A 1 23.12 -49.70 1.48
CA MET A 1 21.87 -49.00 1.85
C MET A 1 22.20 -48.15 3.05
N ARG A 2 21.99 -46.84 3.00
CA ARG A 2 22.06 -46.03 4.21
C ARG A 2 20.65 -46.02 4.81
N GLU A 3 20.41 -46.86 5.81
CA GLU A 3 19.22 -46.71 6.62
C GLU A 3 19.36 -45.44 7.45
N TYR A 4 18.56 -44.42 7.13
CA TYR A 4 18.47 -43.22 7.94
C TYR A 4 17.38 -43.42 8.99
N ASN A 5 17.74 -43.35 10.25
CA ASN A 5 16.76 -43.25 11.32
C ASN A 5 16.32 -41.78 11.43
N VAL A 6 15.09 -41.48 11.07
CA VAL A 6 14.54 -40.09 11.18
C VAL A 6 14.09 -39.89 12.63
N LYS A 7 14.52 -38.79 13.25
CA LYS A 7 14.12 -38.35 14.59
C LYS A 7 13.42 -37.01 14.53
N ALA A 8 12.41 -36.85 15.36
CA ALA A 8 11.68 -35.62 15.57
C ALA A 8 11.83 -35.20 17.04
N ALA A 9 11.93 -33.91 17.31
CA ALA A 9 12.03 -33.34 18.66
C ALA A 9 11.51 -31.87 18.66
N PRO A 10 10.71 -31.47 19.68
CA PRO A 10 10.42 -32.19 20.94
C PRO A 10 9.36 -33.28 20.82
N ILE A 11 8.56 -33.31 19.75
CA ILE A 11 7.51 -34.32 19.57
C ILE A 11 8.14 -35.58 18.93
N SER A 12 8.09 -36.73 19.61
CA SER A 12 8.70 -37.95 19.11
C SER A 12 7.67 -38.95 18.59
N PHE A 13 8.10 -39.88 17.75
CA PHE A 13 7.29 -40.96 17.21
C PHE A 13 7.91 -42.31 17.57
N LEU A 14 7.09 -43.26 17.98
CA LEU A 14 7.52 -44.67 18.16
C LEU A 14 7.89 -45.29 16.81
N THR A 15 7.09 -44.99 15.79
CA THR A 15 7.32 -45.47 14.44
C THR A 15 6.79 -44.43 13.45
N ILE A 16 7.62 -44.01 12.52
CA ILE A 16 7.25 -43.11 11.44
C ILE A 16 6.72 -43.94 10.27
N LEU A 17 5.51 -43.60 9.80
CA LEU A 17 4.83 -44.28 8.69
C LEU A 17 5.05 -43.57 7.37
N ASP A 18 4.93 -42.22 7.40
CA ASP A 18 5.06 -41.38 6.22
C ASP A 18 5.67 -40.02 6.55
N ILE A 19 6.47 -39.52 5.63
CA ILE A 19 6.96 -38.14 5.65
C ILE A 19 6.82 -37.57 4.24
N LYS A 20 6.22 -36.39 4.13
CA LYS A 20 6.18 -35.59 2.92
C LYS A 20 6.72 -34.20 3.21
N LYS A 21 7.68 -33.72 2.41
CA LYS A 21 8.23 -32.37 2.52
C LYS A 21 8.08 -31.67 1.17
N GLU A 22 7.66 -30.41 1.20
CA GLU A 22 7.56 -29.54 0.03
C GLU A 22 8.21 -28.18 0.31
N GLU A 23 9.06 -27.74 -0.59
CA GLU A 23 9.74 -26.44 -0.55
C GLU A 23 9.71 -25.85 -1.96
N GLU A 24 9.33 -24.58 -2.08
CA GLU A 24 9.27 -23.87 -3.37
C GLU A 24 9.45 -22.35 -3.15
N LEU A 25 9.93 -21.66 -4.18
CA LEU A 25 10.05 -20.20 -4.17
C LEU A 25 8.69 -19.55 -3.87
N ASN A 26 8.68 -18.48 -3.08
CA ASN A 26 7.48 -17.74 -2.66
C ASN A 26 6.44 -18.57 -1.87
N CYS A 27 6.82 -19.74 -1.40
CA CYS A 27 5.97 -20.61 -0.57
C CYS A 27 6.63 -20.89 0.76
N HIS A 28 5.84 -21.01 1.82
CA HIS A 28 6.32 -21.59 3.06
C HIS A 28 6.72 -23.03 2.80
N GLY A 29 7.89 -23.43 3.28
CA GLY A 29 8.27 -24.83 3.27
C GLY A 29 7.37 -25.59 4.25
N LYS A 30 6.90 -26.77 3.86
CA LYS A 30 6.02 -27.63 4.67
C LYS A 30 6.56 -29.03 4.79
N MET A 31 6.39 -29.62 5.97
CA MET A 31 6.63 -31.04 6.20
C MET A 31 5.45 -31.64 6.94
N THR A 32 4.91 -32.73 6.41
CA THR A 32 3.88 -33.53 7.07
C THR A 32 4.52 -34.86 7.50
N MET A 33 4.35 -35.23 8.78
CA MET A 33 4.80 -36.51 9.33
C MET A 33 3.62 -37.27 9.89
N THR A 34 3.56 -38.55 9.62
CA THR A 34 2.55 -39.45 10.18
C THR A 34 3.23 -40.65 10.81
N GLY A 35 2.82 -40.99 12.01
CA GLY A 35 3.39 -42.12 12.74
C GLY A 35 2.59 -42.54 13.98
N TYR A 36 3.08 -43.52 14.67
CA TYR A 36 2.50 -43.96 15.94
C TYR A 36 3.21 -43.31 17.12
N ILE A 37 2.44 -42.95 18.14
CA ILE A 37 2.91 -42.36 19.40
C ILE A 37 2.52 -43.23 20.60
N SER A 38 3.23 -43.07 21.72
CA SER A 38 2.88 -43.73 22.99
C SER A 38 1.77 -42.97 23.73
N ASP A 39 1.19 -43.63 24.76
CA ASP A 39 0.20 -42.95 25.63
C ASP A 39 0.82 -41.78 26.40
N ASP A 40 2.07 -41.97 26.88
CA ASP A 40 2.78 -40.91 27.61
C ASP A 40 3.08 -39.69 26.70
N GLU A 41 3.39 -39.94 25.44
CA GLU A 41 3.65 -38.88 24.46
C GLU A 41 2.40 -38.11 24.08
N GLU A 42 1.21 -38.69 24.07
CA GLU A 42 -0.03 -37.94 23.84
C GLU A 42 -0.22 -36.82 24.86
N GLU A 43 -0.04 -37.14 26.17
CA GLU A 43 -0.19 -36.13 27.23
C GLU A 43 0.87 -35.02 27.12
N GLU A 44 2.10 -35.38 26.78
CA GLU A 44 3.21 -34.46 26.57
C GLU A 44 2.96 -33.55 25.36
N CYS A 45 2.56 -34.16 24.24
CA CYS A 45 2.20 -33.42 23.02
C CYS A 45 1.07 -32.41 23.27
N LEU A 46 0.00 -32.79 23.98
CA LEU A 46 -1.11 -31.92 24.31
C LEU A 46 -0.71 -30.75 25.23
N LYS A 47 0.32 -30.93 26.07
CA LYS A 47 0.87 -29.85 26.89
C LYS A 47 1.74 -28.89 26.06
N ILE A 48 2.60 -29.43 25.22
CA ILE A 48 3.55 -28.68 24.39
C ILE A 48 2.81 -27.88 23.32
N LEU A 49 1.81 -28.46 22.66
CA LEU A 49 1.07 -27.88 21.52
C LEU A 49 0.10 -26.72 21.88
N ARG A 50 0.12 -26.25 23.15
CA ARG A 50 -0.65 -25.06 23.56
C ARG A 50 -0.03 -23.73 23.13
N GLY A 51 1.19 -23.73 22.62
CA GLY A 51 1.94 -22.55 22.16
C GLY A 51 2.71 -22.82 20.88
N ASP A 52 3.56 -21.90 20.50
CA ASP A 52 4.43 -22.04 19.33
C ASP A 52 5.51 -23.08 19.57
N VAL A 53 5.36 -24.24 18.95
CA VAL A 53 6.29 -25.37 19.08
C VAL A 53 7.17 -25.43 17.84
N TRP A 54 8.47 -25.31 18.06
CA TRP A 54 9.48 -25.50 17.02
C TRP A 54 9.90 -26.96 16.98
N GLU A 55 9.56 -27.65 15.91
CA GLU A 55 9.88 -29.05 15.69
C GLU A 55 11.09 -29.17 14.77
N LYS A 56 12.06 -29.99 15.20
CA LYS A 56 13.28 -30.29 14.46
C LYS A 56 13.26 -31.74 13.98
N ILE A 57 13.44 -31.92 12.69
CA ILE A 57 13.49 -33.26 12.06
C ILE A 57 14.89 -33.50 11.55
N GLU A 58 15.50 -34.59 12.01
CA GLU A 58 16.87 -34.99 11.68
C GLU A 58 16.92 -36.41 11.11
N ALA A 59 17.77 -36.60 10.13
CA ALA A 59 18.21 -37.94 9.72
C ALA A 59 19.49 -38.31 10.47
N VAL A 60 19.51 -39.47 11.11
CA VAL A 60 20.67 -39.97 11.82
C VAL A 60 21.24 -41.15 11.03
N GLY A 61 22.46 -41.01 10.54
CA GLY A 61 23.17 -42.08 9.83
C GLY A 61 23.74 -43.14 10.76
N GLU A 62 24.13 -44.29 10.20
CA GLU A 62 24.70 -45.43 10.95
C GLU A 62 25.94 -45.06 11.77
N LYS A 63 26.70 -44.07 11.40
CA LYS A 63 27.89 -43.59 12.09
C LYS A 63 27.62 -42.50 13.13
N GLY A 64 26.33 -42.19 13.36
CA GLY A 64 25.91 -41.12 14.28
C GLY A 64 26.03 -39.72 13.72
N ASP A 65 26.35 -39.58 12.45
CA ASP A 65 26.25 -38.30 11.73
C ASP A 65 24.78 -37.88 11.62
N THR A 66 24.50 -36.60 11.92
CA THR A 66 23.13 -36.06 11.88
C THR A 66 23.00 -35.03 10.74
N GLU A 67 21.91 -35.09 10.03
CA GLU A 67 21.55 -34.11 9.00
C GLU A 67 20.17 -33.55 9.29
N ILE A 68 20.04 -32.21 9.37
CA ILE A 68 18.75 -31.56 9.55
C ILE A 68 17.96 -31.65 8.23
N LEU A 69 16.83 -32.31 8.28
CA LEU A 69 15.90 -32.43 7.16
C LEU A 69 14.94 -31.23 7.10
N PHE A 70 14.47 -30.80 8.28
CA PHE A 70 13.54 -29.69 8.41
C PHE A 70 13.54 -29.12 9.82
N TRP A 71 13.30 -27.82 9.97
CA TRP A 71 13.06 -27.16 11.24
C TRP A 71 12.01 -26.08 11.07
N GLY A 72 10.86 -26.23 11.72
CA GLY A 72 9.74 -25.32 11.56
C GLY A 72 8.81 -25.30 12.76
N LEU A 73 7.76 -24.55 12.65
CA LEU A 73 6.66 -24.48 13.62
C LEU A 73 5.63 -25.54 13.31
N VAL A 74 5.10 -26.17 14.35
CA VAL A 74 3.92 -27.03 14.24
C VAL A 74 2.71 -26.13 13.96
N THR A 75 2.12 -26.31 12.80
CA THR A 75 0.96 -25.50 12.35
C THR A 75 -0.35 -26.25 12.42
N ASP A 76 -0.30 -27.59 12.36
CA ASP A 76 -1.47 -28.45 12.55
C ASP A 76 -1.08 -29.81 13.09
N PHE A 77 -1.97 -30.46 13.81
CA PHE A 77 -1.83 -31.84 14.24
C PHE A 77 -3.17 -32.55 14.40
N SER A 78 -3.17 -33.86 14.20
CA SER A 78 -4.29 -34.72 14.52
C SER A 78 -3.82 -36.01 15.19
N ILE A 79 -4.56 -36.52 16.17
CA ILE A 79 -4.33 -37.78 16.81
C ILE A 79 -5.59 -38.63 16.65
N GLU A 80 -5.44 -39.80 16.05
CA GLU A 80 -6.50 -40.79 15.85
C GLU A 80 -6.19 -42.08 16.63
N ARG A 81 -7.16 -42.61 17.37
CA ARG A 81 -7.03 -43.92 18.02
C ARG A 81 -7.74 -45.00 17.20
N ILE A 82 -6.98 -45.92 16.66
CA ILE A 82 -7.47 -47.02 15.84
C ILE A 82 -6.90 -48.34 16.42
N ASN A 83 -7.76 -49.30 16.83
CA ASN A 83 -7.35 -50.58 17.38
C ASN A 83 -6.29 -50.48 18.49
N ASP A 84 -6.53 -49.63 19.48
CA ASP A 84 -5.63 -49.32 20.60
C ASP A 84 -4.26 -48.73 20.22
N GLN A 85 -4.05 -48.37 18.98
CA GLN A 85 -2.87 -47.63 18.53
C GLN A 85 -3.22 -46.17 18.30
N LYS A 86 -2.36 -45.26 18.76
CA LYS A 86 -2.49 -43.84 18.54
C LYS A 86 -1.63 -43.42 17.34
N LYS A 87 -2.30 -43.01 16.28
CA LYS A 87 -1.69 -42.49 15.08
C LYS A 87 -1.75 -40.97 15.10
N MET A 88 -0.60 -40.33 15.01
CA MET A 88 -0.48 -38.86 14.93
C MET A 88 -0.06 -38.44 13.54
N THR A 89 -0.68 -37.37 13.06
CA THR A 89 -0.23 -36.62 11.90
C THR A 89 0.15 -35.21 12.36
N LEU A 90 1.33 -34.77 12.01
CA LEU A 90 1.91 -33.49 12.39
C LEU A 90 2.24 -32.70 11.13
N GLU A 91 1.74 -31.47 10.99
CA GLU A 91 2.13 -30.52 9.95
C GLU A 91 3.08 -29.46 10.53
N ILE A 92 4.23 -29.29 9.89
CA ILE A 92 5.29 -28.39 10.30
C ILE A 92 5.56 -27.43 9.15
N THR A 93 5.59 -26.14 9.44
CA THR A 93 5.81 -25.08 8.44
C THR A 93 7.04 -24.24 8.82
N THR A 94 7.83 -23.80 7.83
CA THR A 94 8.96 -22.91 8.07
C THR A 94 8.56 -21.67 8.86
N GLY A 95 9.47 -21.08 9.64
CA GLY A 95 9.18 -19.91 10.47
C GLY A 95 8.63 -18.71 9.74
N SER A 96 8.74 -18.68 8.41
CA SER A 96 8.11 -17.65 7.56
C SER A 96 6.59 -17.58 7.72
N CYS A 97 5.92 -18.64 8.21
CA CYS A 97 4.48 -18.61 8.48
C CYS A 97 4.08 -17.61 9.59
N LEU A 98 5.04 -17.18 10.41
CA LEU A 98 4.79 -16.12 11.41
C LEU A 98 4.45 -14.77 10.76
N LEU A 99 4.97 -14.51 9.56
CA LEU A 99 4.67 -13.32 8.78
C LEU A 99 3.29 -13.37 8.08
N ASP A 100 2.60 -14.51 8.16
CA ASP A 100 1.31 -14.72 7.49
C ASP A 100 0.13 -14.80 8.48
N ARG A 101 0.34 -14.41 9.75
CA ARG A 101 -0.66 -14.53 10.82
C ARG A 101 -1.64 -13.38 10.87
N GLU A 102 -1.18 -12.16 10.64
CA GLU A 102 -1.98 -10.95 10.81
C GLU A 102 -1.98 -10.13 9.52
N VAL A 103 -3.11 -9.49 9.25
CA VAL A 103 -3.24 -8.53 8.14
C VAL A 103 -3.00 -7.13 8.67
N HIS A 104 -2.30 -6.32 7.89
CA HIS A 104 -1.89 -4.98 8.28
C HIS A 104 -2.41 -3.91 7.34
N MET A 105 -2.48 -2.69 7.88
CA MET A 105 -2.65 -1.46 7.13
C MET A 105 -1.48 -0.52 7.45
N ARG A 106 -0.47 -0.51 6.59
CA ARG A 106 0.72 0.35 6.74
C ARG A 106 0.96 1.11 5.46
N SER A 107 1.24 2.41 5.57
CA SER A 107 1.73 3.20 4.45
C SER A 107 3.21 3.54 4.64
N PHE A 108 3.93 3.67 3.54
CA PHE A 108 5.29 4.17 3.48
C PHE A 108 5.29 5.36 2.53
N GLN A 109 5.26 6.56 3.13
CA GLN A 109 5.06 7.82 2.42
C GLN A 109 6.35 8.63 2.26
N ASN A 110 7.50 8.03 2.55
CA ASN A 110 8.81 8.62 2.27
C ASN A 110 9.35 8.09 0.93
N GLN A 111 9.23 8.89 -0.15
CA GLN A 111 9.70 8.54 -1.48
C GLN A 111 11.22 8.30 -1.57
N ASN A 112 12.00 8.74 -0.57
CA ASN A 112 13.45 8.52 -0.51
C ASN A 112 13.83 7.20 0.15
N MET A 113 12.88 6.55 0.83
CA MET A 113 13.05 5.25 1.45
C MET A 113 13.30 4.17 0.40
N THR A 114 14.20 3.26 0.67
CA THR A 114 14.46 2.11 -0.21
C THR A 114 13.54 0.95 0.13
N TYR A 115 13.30 0.06 -0.84
CA TYR A 115 12.55 -1.16 -0.56
C TYR A 115 13.21 -2.01 0.53
N LYS A 116 14.54 -2.03 0.60
CA LYS A 116 15.30 -2.73 1.63
C LYS A 116 15.05 -2.19 3.04
N GLU A 117 14.90 -0.89 3.18
CA GLU A 117 14.55 -0.26 4.46
C GLU A 117 13.14 -0.65 4.90
N ILE A 118 12.17 -0.75 3.98
CA ILE A 118 10.82 -1.26 4.29
C ILE A 118 10.88 -2.68 4.83
N PHE A 119 11.60 -3.59 4.15
CA PHE A 119 11.78 -4.96 4.64
C PHE A 119 12.41 -4.98 6.04
N ARG A 120 13.46 -4.21 6.27
CA ARG A 120 14.15 -4.14 7.57
C ARG A 120 13.28 -3.58 8.67
N GLN A 121 12.48 -2.58 8.38
CA GLN A 121 11.56 -1.99 9.35
C GLN A 121 10.56 -3.05 9.83
N ILE A 122 9.88 -3.75 8.92
CA ILE A 122 8.91 -4.78 9.28
C ILE A 122 9.59 -5.97 9.95
N CYS A 123 10.73 -6.44 9.44
CA CYS A 123 11.50 -7.51 10.08
C CYS A 123 11.94 -7.17 11.51
N GLY A 124 12.15 -5.89 11.80
CA GLY A 124 12.50 -5.39 13.14
C GLY A 124 11.35 -5.47 14.16
N GLU A 125 10.12 -5.58 13.71
CA GLU A 125 8.94 -5.80 14.58
C GLU A 125 8.84 -7.24 15.06
N TYR A 126 9.53 -8.17 14.37
CA TYR A 126 9.62 -9.59 14.65
C TYR A 126 11.09 -10.01 14.75
N GLU A 127 11.37 -11.16 15.30
CA GLU A 127 12.71 -11.78 15.24
C GLU A 127 12.93 -12.43 13.86
N VAL A 128 12.86 -11.64 12.78
CA VAL A 128 13.02 -12.09 11.40
C VAL A 128 14.38 -11.69 10.86
N ASP A 129 15.13 -12.68 10.37
CA ASP A 129 16.42 -12.50 9.74
C ASP A 129 16.26 -12.59 8.20
N ILE A 130 16.56 -11.49 7.47
CA ILE A 130 16.48 -11.47 6.02
C ILE A 130 17.84 -11.26 5.37
N ILE A 131 18.19 -12.15 4.45
CA ILE A 131 19.42 -12.12 3.68
C ILE A 131 19.13 -11.67 2.26
N PHE A 132 19.76 -10.56 1.84
CA PHE A 132 19.58 -10.02 0.50
C PHE A 132 20.66 -10.57 -0.44
N GLU A 133 20.30 -11.52 -1.28
CA GLU A 133 21.18 -12.10 -2.33
C GLU A 133 21.15 -11.25 -3.62
N SER A 134 20.22 -10.32 -3.73
CA SER A 134 20.11 -9.35 -4.82
C SER A 134 20.00 -7.93 -4.26
N SER A 135 20.42 -6.94 -5.06
CA SER A 135 20.29 -5.53 -4.67
C SER A 135 18.84 -5.11 -4.56
N LEU A 136 18.52 -4.31 -3.54
CA LEU A 136 17.20 -3.73 -3.28
C LEU A 136 17.34 -2.28 -2.76
N GLU A 137 18.38 -1.59 -3.24
CA GLU A 137 18.72 -0.21 -2.82
C GLU A 137 17.92 0.86 -3.59
N ASP A 138 17.04 0.47 -4.50
CA ASP A 138 16.20 1.43 -5.22
C ASP A 138 15.22 2.10 -4.28
N LYS A 139 15.08 3.42 -4.44
CA LYS A 139 14.09 4.22 -3.74
C LYS A 139 12.68 3.86 -4.20
N THR A 140 11.71 4.00 -3.31
CA THR A 140 10.30 3.76 -3.63
C THR A 140 9.79 4.76 -4.67
N GLY A 141 10.19 6.04 -4.56
CA GLY A 141 9.79 7.12 -5.46
C GLY A 141 8.29 7.46 -5.44
N GLN A 142 7.50 6.70 -4.69
CA GLN A 142 6.04 6.78 -4.64
C GLN A 142 5.51 6.22 -3.32
N LEU A 143 4.21 6.37 -3.09
CA LEU A 143 3.52 5.66 -2.02
C LEU A 143 3.73 4.15 -2.17
N VAL A 144 4.06 3.49 -1.08
CA VAL A 144 3.97 2.04 -0.95
C VAL A 144 2.97 1.75 0.16
N LEU A 145 1.97 0.95 -0.14
CA LEU A 145 0.85 0.67 0.76
C LEU A 145 0.72 -0.83 0.99
N GLN A 146 0.73 -1.26 2.24
CA GLN A 146 0.25 -2.57 2.66
C GLN A 146 -1.20 -2.37 3.09
N TYR A 147 -2.14 -3.03 2.40
CA TYR A 147 -3.56 -2.86 2.67
C TYR A 147 -4.28 -4.20 2.66
N ALA A 148 -4.74 -4.60 3.84
CA ALA A 148 -5.36 -5.92 4.04
C ALA A 148 -4.51 -7.07 3.47
N GLU A 149 -3.21 -6.98 3.69
CA GLU A 149 -2.20 -7.99 3.33
C GLU A 149 -1.44 -8.40 4.58
N THR A 150 -1.08 -9.67 4.68
CA THR A 150 -0.10 -10.13 5.66
C THR A 150 1.30 -9.61 5.30
N ASP A 151 2.25 -9.68 6.24
CA ASP A 151 3.63 -9.27 5.94
C ASP A 151 4.27 -10.20 4.89
N TRP A 152 3.89 -11.48 4.88
CA TRP A 152 4.33 -12.42 3.86
C TRP A 152 3.82 -12.07 2.47
N GLU A 153 2.52 -11.76 2.32
CA GLU A 153 1.92 -11.34 1.06
C GLU A 153 2.54 -10.04 0.57
N PHE A 154 2.71 -9.06 1.47
CA PHE A 154 3.33 -7.78 1.17
C PHE A 154 4.78 -7.94 0.70
N PHE A 155 5.59 -8.75 1.39
CA PHE A 155 6.97 -9.02 0.99
C PHE A 155 7.06 -9.69 -0.38
N LYS A 156 6.20 -10.66 -0.68
CA LYS A 156 6.11 -11.27 -2.02
C LYS A 156 5.78 -10.22 -3.09
N ARG A 157 4.80 -9.37 -2.81
CA ARG A 157 4.39 -8.30 -3.73
C ARG A 157 5.52 -7.29 -3.96
N LEU A 158 6.21 -6.83 -2.92
CA LEU A 158 7.36 -5.96 -3.06
C LEU A 158 8.52 -6.61 -3.83
N SER A 159 8.81 -7.87 -3.55
CA SER A 159 9.85 -8.64 -4.26
C SER A 159 9.54 -8.75 -5.75
N SER A 160 8.27 -8.95 -6.10
CA SER A 160 7.81 -9.08 -7.46
C SER A 160 8.05 -7.81 -8.31
N ARG A 161 8.08 -6.62 -7.70
CA ARG A 161 8.41 -5.36 -8.40
C ARG A 161 9.80 -5.36 -9.04
N LYS A 162 10.69 -6.21 -8.56
CA LYS A 162 12.02 -6.47 -9.12
C LYS A 162 12.12 -7.83 -9.80
N ASN A 163 10.98 -8.45 -10.09
CA ASN A 163 10.87 -9.81 -10.62
C ASN A 163 11.61 -10.85 -9.76
N ARG A 164 11.74 -10.57 -8.45
CA ARG A 164 12.39 -11.44 -7.46
C ARG A 164 11.37 -12.16 -6.61
N TYR A 165 11.86 -13.09 -5.81
CA TYR A 165 11.08 -14.00 -4.97
C TYR A 165 11.74 -14.13 -3.60
N LEU A 166 11.01 -14.75 -2.69
CA LEU A 166 11.46 -15.08 -1.35
C LEU A 166 11.69 -16.58 -1.22
N VAL A 167 12.69 -16.94 -0.44
CA VAL A 167 12.98 -18.34 -0.09
C VAL A 167 13.07 -18.46 1.42
N PRO A 168 12.12 -19.15 2.09
CA PRO A 168 12.24 -19.46 3.51
C PRO A 168 13.38 -20.44 3.79
N GLU A 169 14.10 -20.24 4.89
CA GLU A 169 15.07 -21.21 5.39
C GLU A 169 14.34 -22.32 6.16
N SER A 170 14.61 -23.56 5.81
CA SER A 170 13.95 -24.74 6.36
C SER A 170 14.80 -25.60 7.30
N LYS A 171 16.10 -25.31 7.41
CA LYS A 171 17.04 -26.14 8.20
C LYS A 171 17.58 -25.43 9.44
N MET A 172 17.06 -24.25 9.76
CA MET A 172 17.45 -23.47 10.94
C MET A 172 16.23 -23.06 11.74
N ARG A 173 16.37 -23.03 13.06
CA ARG A 173 15.33 -22.48 13.95
C ARG A 173 15.19 -20.98 13.74
N GLY A 174 13.98 -20.49 13.84
CA GLY A 174 13.65 -19.05 13.70
C GLY A 174 13.12 -18.71 12.31
N THR A 175 12.71 -17.47 12.15
CA THR A 175 12.22 -16.96 10.89
C THR A 175 13.38 -16.35 10.11
N ARG A 176 13.82 -17.06 9.08
CA ARG A 176 14.86 -16.59 8.17
C ARG A 176 14.40 -16.68 6.73
N LEU A 177 14.67 -15.60 5.98
CA LEU A 177 14.28 -15.45 4.57
C LEU A 177 15.50 -15.07 3.72
N PHE A 178 15.49 -15.52 2.47
CA PHE A 178 16.36 -15.00 1.44
C PHE A 178 15.52 -14.19 0.45
N TYR A 179 15.97 -12.98 0.16
CA TYR A 179 15.47 -12.18 -0.97
C TYR A 179 16.33 -12.50 -2.19
N GLY A 180 15.75 -13.17 -3.16
CA GLY A 180 16.46 -13.77 -4.31
C GLY A 180 16.93 -15.20 -4.03
N LEU A 181 17.75 -15.73 -4.93
CA LEU A 181 18.21 -17.10 -4.88
C LEU A 181 19.35 -17.27 -3.86
N PRO A 182 19.23 -18.13 -2.84
CA PRO A 182 20.33 -18.41 -1.94
C PRO A 182 21.57 -18.93 -2.69
N ARG A 183 22.76 -18.57 -2.23
CA ARG A 183 24.02 -19.10 -2.77
C ARG A 183 24.16 -20.56 -2.41
N GLY A 184 23.92 -21.42 -3.40
CA GLY A 184 23.98 -22.86 -3.27
C GLY A 184 25.32 -23.44 -3.71
N LYS A 185 25.42 -24.76 -3.54
CA LYS A 185 26.57 -25.59 -3.94
C LYS A 185 26.34 -26.18 -5.33
N LYS A 186 27.44 -26.43 -6.05
CA LYS A 186 27.37 -27.21 -7.29
C LYS A 186 27.05 -28.67 -6.97
N ILE A 187 26.03 -29.19 -7.62
CA ILE A 187 25.66 -30.61 -7.57
C ILE A 187 26.51 -31.37 -8.56
N ASP A 188 27.07 -32.49 -8.15
CA ASP A 188 27.76 -33.38 -9.04
C ASP A 188 26.73 -34.24 -9.79
N PHE A 189 26.24 -33.66 -10.91
CA PHE A 189 25.22 -34.27 -11.76
C PHE A 189 25.83 -35.45 -12.54
N SER A 190 25.48 -36.69 -12.17
CA SER A 190 25.87 -37.88 -12.89
C SER A 190 25.02 -38.06 -14.15
N LYS A 191 25.69 -38.34 -15.29
CA LYS A 191 24.98 -38.69 -16.55
C LYS A 191 24.14 -39.98 -16.43
N ASN A 192 24.31 -40.74 -15.36
CA ASN A 192 23.56 -41.98 -15.09
C ASN A 192 22.27 -41.74 -14.30
N TRP A 193 21.96 -40.51 -13.92
CA TRP A 193 20.71 -40.20 -13.23
C TRP A 193 19.56 -40.16 -14.25
N ASP A 194 18.46 -40.77 -13.88
CA ASP A 194 17.21 -40.61 -14.63
C ASP A 194 16.70 -39.19 -14.41
N TYR A 195 16.36 -38.51 -15.48
CA TYR A 195 15.80 -37.16 -15.43
C TYR A 195 14.68 -36.99 -16.42
N LYS A 196 13.78 -36.05 -16.14
CA LYS A 196 12.74 -35.57 -17.01
C LYS A 196 13.02 -34.12 -17.36
N MET A 197 12.79 -33.74 -18.61
CA MET A 197 12.79 -32.34 -19.03
C MET A 197 11.36 -31.91 -19.33
N GLN A 198 10.98 -30.75 -18.83
CA GLN A 198 9.65 -30.18 -19.04
C GLN A 198 9.75 -28.70 -19.40
N LYS A 199 9.00 -28.27 -20.41
CA LYS A 199 8.93 -26.88 -20.83
C LYS A 199 7.61 -26.25 -20.37
N ASP A 200 7.67 -25.14 -19.65
CA ASP A 200 6.50 -24.36 -19.23
C ASP A 200 6.28 -23.15 -20.17
N LEU A 201 5.58 -23.40 -21.27
CA LEU A 201 5.22 -22.35 -22.22
C LEU A 201 4.19 -21.36 -21.66
N ALA A 202 3.24 -21.85 -20.86
CA ALA A 202 2.22 -20.98 -20.27
C ALA A 202 2.85 -19.98 -19.28
N GLY A 203 3.78 -20.48 -18.44
CA GLY A 203 4.58 -19.63 -17.56
C GLY A 203 5.45 -18.64 -18.31
N PHE A 204 6.08 -19.04 -19.41
CA PHE A 204 6.85 -18.15 -20.27
C PHE A 204 6.00 -16.99 -20.81
N TYR A 205 4.86 -17.28 -21.46
CA TYR A 205 4.00 -16.23 -22.01
C TYR A 205 3.44 -15.31 -20.92
N ARG A 206 3.06 -15.85 -19.75
CA ARG A 206 2.61 -15.05 -18.61
C ARG A 206 3.69 -14.09 -18.14
N LYS A 207 4.95 -14.53 -18.02
CA LYS A 207 6.08 -13.69 -17.63
C LYS A 207 6.34 -12.60 -18.67
N LYS A 208 6.36 -12.95 -19.93
CA LYS A 208 6.60 -12.01 -21.03
C LYS A 208 5.51 -10.94 -21.15
N SER A 209 4.24 -11.32 -21.02
CA SER A 209 3.10 -10.38 -21.05
C SER A 209 3.07 -9.45 -19.81
N ASN A 210 3.75 -9.81 -18.73
CA ASN A 210 3.91 -8.97 -17.54
C ASN A 210 5.22 -8.15 -17.55
N GLY A 211 5.84 -7.95 -18.69
CA GLY A 211 6.97 -7.03 -18.85
C GLY A 211 8.36 -7.61 -18.58
N ILE A 212 8.49 -8.92 -18.34
CA ILE A 212 9.79 -9.58 -18.25
C ILE A 212 10.27 -9.87 -19.69
N LEU A 213 10.90 -8.86 -20.32
CA LEU A 213 11.24 -8.91 -21.74
C LEU A 213 12.49 -9.74 -22.03
N ASP A 214 13.46 -9.75 -21.09
CA ASP A 214 14.74 -10.47 -21.23
C ASP A 214 14.63 -11.94 -20.78
N ILE A 215 13.59 -12.63 -21.27
CA ILE A 215 13.35 -14.05 -21.04
C ILE A 215 13.10 -14.77 -22.38
N SER A 216 13.67 -15.95 -22.52
CA SER A 216 13.47 -16.85 -23.65
C SER A 216 12.72 -18.12 -23.23
N GLU A 217 12.16 -18.84 -24.19
CA GLU A 217 11.49 -20.10 -23.91
C GLU A 217 12.42 -21.16 -23.29
N SER A 218 13.71 -21.12 -23.63
CA SER A 218 14.73 -22.01 -23.07
C SER A 218 14.99 -21.75 -21.58
N ASP A 219 14.79 -20.51 -21.11
CA ASP A 219 14.94 -20.20 -19.69
C ASP A 219 13.85 -20.85 -18.83
N CYS A 220 12.69 -21.18 -19.44
CA CYS A 220 11.57 -21.87 -18.80
C CYS A 220 11.62 -23.40 -18.98
N LEU A 221 12.78 -23.94 -19.30
CA LEU A 221 13.01 -25.38 -19.33
C LEU A 221 13.37 -25.87 -17.92
N ALA A 222 12.59 -26.78 -17.39
CA ALA A 222 12.85 -27.40 -16.09
C ALA A 222 13.46 -28.79 -16.26
N PHE A 223 14.49 -29.10 -15.48
CA PHE A 223 14.99 -30.44 -15.24
C PHE A 223 14.36 -30.98 -13.96
N ILE A 224 13.96 -32.24 -13.98
CA ILE A 224 13.37 -32.94 -12.83
C ILE A 224 14.09 -34.26 -12.68
N PHE A 225 14.64 -34.53 -11.48
CA PHE A 225 15.27 -35.81 -11.17
C PHE A 225 15.03 -36.22 -9.72
N GLN A 226 15.19 -37.48 -9.41
CA GLN A 226 15.00 -38.04 -8.09
C GLN A 226 16.29 -38.70 -7.59
N VAL A 227 16.70 -38.33 -6.38
CA VAL A 227 17.89 -38.87 -5.70
C VAL A 227 17.68 -38.94 -4.19
N ARG A 228 18.64 -39.60 -3.48
CA ARG A 228 18.65 -39.70 -2.04
C ARG A 228 19.38 -38.55 -1.33
N GLU A 229 20.27 -37.89 -2.06
CA GLU A 229 21.06 -36.76 -1.56
C GLU A 229 20.15 -35.58 -1.25
N ASN A 230 20.37 -34.97 -0.06
CA ASN A 230 19.55 -33.85 0.42
C ASN A 230 20.17 -32.51 0.04
N TYR A 231 19.77 -31.99 -1.12
CA TYR A 231 20.13 -30.65 -1.62
C TYR A 231 19.14 -29.59 -1.11
N ARG A 232 19.47 -28.30 -1.34
CA ARG A 232 18.67 -27.16 -0.91
C ARG A 232 18.24 -26.31 -2.12
N ILE A 233 17.22 -25.50 -1.94
CA ILE A 233 16.89 -24.44 -2.91
C ILE A 233 18.12 -23.55 -3.10
N GLY A 234 18.45 -23.25 -4.37
CA GLY A 234 19.64 -22.50 -4.76
C GLY A 234 20.86 -23.36 -5.09
N ASP A 235 20.92 -24.65 -4.68
CA ASP A 235 21.95 -25.56 -5.22
C ASP A 235 21.74 -25.73 -6.73
N TYR A 236 22.83 -25.91 -7.48
CA TYR A 236 22.76 -25.90 -8.93
C TYR A 236 23.55 -27.01 -9.60
N MET A 237 23.09 -27.42 -10.74
CA MET A 237 23.84 -28.27 -11.67
C MET A 237 24.26 -27.47 -12.91
N GLU A 238 25.28 -27.94 -13.58
CA GLU A 238 25.73 -27.44 -14.87
C GLU A 238 25.47 -28.49 -15.94
N PHE A 239 24.71 -28.13 -16.97
CA PHE A 239 24.44 -28.98 -18.12
C PHE A 239 24.74 -28.19 -19.42
N GLN A 240 25.67 -28.72 -20.22
CA GLN A 240 26.13 -28.08 -21.47
C GLN A 240 26.60 -26.61 -21.28
N GLY A 241 27.25 -26.31 -20.14
CA GLY A 241 27.74 -24.96 -19.82
C GLY A 241 26.68 -23.99 -19.27
N ILE A 242 25.45 -24.46 -19.08
CA ILE A 242 24.33 -23.67 -18.54
C ILE A 242 24.05 -24.12 -17.11
N GLN A 243 23.82 -23.16 -16.22
CA GLN A 243 23.48 -23.43 -14.83
C GLN A 243 21.98 -23.50 -14.63
N PHE A 244 21.54 -24.56 -13.94
CA PHE A 244 20.15 -24.79 -13.54
C PHE A 244 20.10 -24.90 -12.03
N TYR A 245 19.25 -24.11 -11.40
CA TYR A 245 19.13 -23.96 -9.95
C TYR A 245 17.90 -24.65 -9.43
N ILE A 246 18.02 -25.34 -8.30
CA ILE A 246 16.87 -25.92 -7.60
C ILE A 246 15.95 -24.80 -7.13
N TYR A 247 14.69 -24.85 -7.57
CA TYR A 247 13.65 -23.90 -7.18
C TYR A 247 12.47 -24.55 -6.46
N LYS A 248 12.35 -25.88 -6.56
CA LYS A 248 11.32 -26.66 -5.89
C LYS A 248 11.87 -28.04 -5.50
N ILE A 249 11.46 -28.50 -4.32
CA ILE A 249 11.83 -29.80 -3.75
C ILE A 249 10.57 -30.49 -3.25
N ILE A 250 10.37 -31.75 -3.66
CA ILE A 250 9.37 -32.64 -3.08
C ILE A 250 10.09 -33.85 -2.53
N SER A 251 9.94 -34.11 -1.21
CA SER A 251 10.58 -35.26 -0.59
C SER A 251 9.53 -36.20 -0.01
N LYS A 252 9.77 -37.48 -0.12
CA LYS A 252 8.88 -38.54 0.39
C LYS A 252 9.67 -39.61 1.10
N TYR A 253 9.08 -40.15 2.16
CA TYR A 253 9.61 -41.29 2.89
C TYR A 253 9.09 -42.58 2.27
N ILE A 254 9.97 -43.38 1.68
CA ILE A 254 9.60 -44.58 0.96
C ILE A 254 10.47 -45.74 1.48
N LYS A 255 9.86 -46.76 2.12
CA LYS A 255 10.55 -47.95 2.60
C LYS A 255 11.80 -47.67 3.44
N GLY A 256 11.72 -46.75 4.38
CA GLY A 256 12.82 -46.40 5.26
C GLY A 256 13.84 -45.40 4.73
N GLU A 257 13.63 -44.88 3.54
CA GLU A 257 14.53 -43.92 2.90
C GLU A 257 13.80 -42.64 2.51
N MET A 258 14.49 -41.49 2.62
CA MET A 258 14.04 -40.23 2.03
C MET A 258 14.43 -40.17 0.56
N ILE A 259 13.45 -39.99 -0.31
CA ILE A 259 13.64 -39.77 -1.74
C ILE A 259 13.24 -38.32 -2.04
N HIS A 260 14.16 -37.59 -2.64
CA HIS A 260 13.99 -36.18 -2.98
C HIS A 260 13.81 -36.01 -4.49
N GLU A 261 12.75 -35.35 -4.91
CA GLU A 261 12.51 -34.94 -6.29
C GLU A 261 12.83 -33.45 -6.41
N TYR A 262 13.78 -33.11 -7.27
CA TYR A 262 14.28 -31.78 -7.48
C TYR A 262 13.82 -31.22 -8.82
N TYR A 263 13.36 -29.96 -8.78
CA TYR A 263 13.00 -29.19 -9.97
C TYR A 263 14.01 -28.07 -10.14
N LEU A 264 14.68 -28.02 -11.28
CA LEU A 264 15.71 -27.05 -11.58
C LEU A 264 15.37 -26.26 -12.83
N MET A 265 15.69 -24.97 -12.79
CA MET A 265 15.47 -24.05 -13.91
C MET A 265 16.62 -23.04 -13.98
N GLN A 266 16.81 -22.39 -15.13
CA GLN A 266 17.76 -21.27 -15.23
C GLN A 266 17.28 -20.08 -14.39
N GLU A 267 18.20 -19.28 -13.86
CA GLU A 267 17.86 -18.16 -12.97
C GLU A 267 16.87 -17.18 -13.62
N LYS A 268 17.04 -16.85 -14.91
CA LYS A 268 16.11 -15.99 -15.64
C LYS A 268 14.68 -16.56 -15.68
N GLY A 269 14.56 -17.89 -15.79
CA GLY A 269 13.29 -18.58 -15.77
C GLY A 269 12.57 -18.52 -14.42
N LEU A 270 13.29 -18.25 -13.33
CA LEU A 270 12.71 -18.12 -11.99
C LEU A 270 12.09 -16.73 -11.71
N ALA A 271 12.34 -15.75 -12.57
CA ALA A 271 11.75 -14.41 -12.43
C ALA A 271 10.22 -14.49 -12.29
N VAL A 272 9.66 -13.72 -11.35
CA VAL A 272 8.23 -13.69 -11.10
C VAL A 272 7.58 -12.45 -11.72
N PRO A 273 6.35 -12.56 -12.25
CA PRO A 273 5.57 -11.41 -12.71
C PRO A 273 5.31 -10.43 -11.56
N VAL A 274 5.22 -9.14 -11.90
CA VAL A 274 4.84 -8.12 -10.93
C VAL A 274 3.44 -8.39 -10.40
N ASP A 275 3.31 -8.50 -9.10
CA ASP A 275 2.03 -8.55 -8.41
C ASP A 275 1.59 -7.14 -8.02
N MET A 276 0.34 -6.82 -8.30
CA MET A 276 -0.24 -5.49 -8.08
C MET A 276 -1.05 -5.46 -6.79
N LEU A 277 -1.20 -4.28 -6.22
CA LEU A 277 -2.05 -4.06 -5.05
C LEU A 277 -3.54 -4.22 -5.43
N LYS A 278 -4.06 -5.42 -5.29
CA LYS A 278 -5.44 -5.75 -5.70
C LYS A 278 -6.47 -5.29 -4.67
N ASN A 279 -6.13 -5.43 -3.39
CA ASN A 279 -7.07 -5.20 -2.28
C ASN A 279 -7.43 -3.71 -2.12
N ALA A 280 -6.55 -2.78 -2.49
CA ALA A 280 -6.78 -1.35 -2.36
C ALA A 280 -7.32 -0.68 -3.64
N ALA A 281 -7.50 -1.43 -4.75
CA ALA A 281 -8.02 -0.85 -5.99
C ALA A 281 -9.44 -0.31 -5.80
N GLY A 282 -9.63 1.00 -6.02
CA GLY A 282 -10.89 1.69 -5.80
C GLY A 282 -11.14 2.09 -4.34
N CYS A 283 -10.23 1.81 -3.42
CA CYS A 283 -10.36 2.22 -2.02
C CYS A 283 -10.18 3.73 -1.84
N SER A 284 -10.84 4.24 -0.81
CA SER A 284 -10.72 5.62 -0.35
C SER A 284 -10.46 5.62 1.15
N LEU A 285 -9.29 6.09 1.55
CA LEU A 285 -8.81 6.05 2.93
C LEU A 285 -9.04 7.40 3.61
N ASP A 286 -9.45 7.36 4.87
CA ASP A 286 -9.55 8.56 5.69
C ASP A 286 -8.15 9.14 5.94
N ALA A 287 -7.98 10.42 5.65
CA ALA A 287 -6.72 11.11 5.81
C ALA A 287 -6.90 12.54 6.30
N MET A 288 -5.88 13.08 6.93
CA MET A 288 -5.82 14.46 7.41
C MET A 288 -4.73 15.22 6.66
N VAL A 289 -5.05 16.41 6.17
CA VAL A 289 -4.09 17.28 5.50
C VAL A 289 -3.03 17.75 6.49
N LYS A 290 -1.76 17.55 6.14
CA LYS A 290 -0.59 18.03 6.92
C LYS A 290 -0.02 19.31 6.31
N GLU A 291 0.13 19.33 4.99
CA GLU A 291 0.71 20.46 4.26
C GLU A 291 0.03 20.60 2.90
N VAL A 292 -0.05 21.83 2.41
CA VAL A 292 -0.56 22.18 1.08
C VAL A 292 0.50 22.95 0.34
N LYS A 293 0.81 22.49 -0.86
CA LYS A 293 1.78 23.14 -1.74
C LYS A 293 1.25 23.18 -3.15
N GLU A 294 0.98 24.40 -3.65
CA GLU A 294 0.39 24.59 -4.96
C GLU A 294 -0.94 23.82 -5.11
N ASP A 295 -1.05 22.91 -6.06
CA ASP A 295 -2.21 22.06 -6.34
C ASP A 295 -2.14 20.67 -5.69
N LYS A 296 -1.19 20.48 -4.76
CA LYS A 296 -0.91 19.19 -4.11
C LYS A 296 -1.02 19.29 -2.59
N VAL A 297 -1.31 18.16 -2.00
CA VAL A 297 -1.46 18.02 -0.56
C VAL A 297 -0.63 16.86 -0.03
N GLN A 298 -0.04 17.04 1.12
CA GLN A 298 0.56 16.00 1.94
C GLN A 298 -0.45 15.58 3.00
N VAL A 299 -0.66 14.27 3.17
CA VAL A 299 -1.68 13.76 4.08
C VAL A 299 -1.16 12.66 5.00
N GLU A 300 -1.71 12.62 6.20
CA GLU A 300 -1.55 11.51 7.14
C GLU A 300 -2.78 10.60 7.04
N ILE A 301 -2.55 9.32 6.77
CA ILE A 301 -3.63 8.32 6.71
C ILE A 301 -4.01 7.92 8.15
N LEU A 302 -5.28 8.03 8.50
CA LEU A 302 -5.71 7.85 9.90
C LEU A 302 -5.65 6.41 10.40
N SER A 303 -5.89 5.46 9.51
CA SER A 303 -5.83 4.02 9.80
C SER A 303 -4.42 3.43 9.71
N ASP A 304 -3.40 4.27 9.41
CA ASP A 304 -2.03 3.80 9.25
C ASP A 304 -1.42 3.35 10.58
N GLU A 305 -0.83 2.17 10.59
CA GLU A 305 -0.07 1.65 11.72
C GLU A 305 1.30 2.34 11.86
N ASN A 306 1.86 2.88 10.77
CA ASN A 306 3.13 3.61 10.72
C ASN A 306 3.00 5.10 11.06
N LYS A 307 2.40 5.46 12.19
CA LYS A 307 2.06 6.85 12.53
C LYS A 307 3.25 7.81 12.74
N GLN A 308 4.46 7.32 12.90
CA GLN A 308 5.65 8.14 13.21
C GLN A 308 6.62 8.28 12.02
N GLN A 309 6.23 7.87 10.83
CA GLN A 309 7.10 7.96 9.67
C GLN A 309 7.23 9.40 9.14
N GLU A 310 8.34 9.67 8.47
CA GLU A 310 8.49 10.87 7.66
C GLU A 310 7.55 10.78 6.44
N ILE A 311 6.72 11.80 6.24
CA ILE A 311 5.84 11.94 5.08
C ILE A 311 6.43 13.03 4.19
N ASN A 312 6.79 12.69 2.95
CA ASN A 312 7.32 13.67 1.99
C ASN A 312 6.70 13.54 0.58
N ILE A 313 5.60 12.78 0.47
CA ILE A 313 4.83 12.67 -0.78
C ILE A 313 3.73 13.71 -0.79
N PHE A 314 3.65 14.45 -1.91
CA PHE A 314 2.55 15.35 -2.20
C PHE A 314 1.67 14.75 -3.28
N TYR A 315 0.41 14.54 -2.97
CA TYR A 315 -0.61 13.98 -3.86
C TYR A 315 -1.35 15.07 -4.61
N PRO A 316 -1.73 14.87 -5.87
CA PRO A 316 -2.66 15.76 -6.56
C PRO A 316 -3.97 15.87 -5.78
N TYR A 317 -4.55 17.08 -5.72
CA TYR A 317 -5.88 17.27 -5.14
C TYR A 317 -6.93 17.35 -6.22
N ALA A 318 -7.91 16.47 -6.20
CA ALA A 318 -9.00 16.46 -7.15
C ALA A 318 -10.00 17.59 -6.85
N THR A 319 -10.36 18.34 -7.86
CA THR A 319 -11.37 19.40 -7.81
C THR A 319 -12.57 19.04 -8.68
N VAL A 320 -13.68 19.78 -8.51
CA VAL A 320 -14.91 19.56 -9.26
C VAL A 320 -14.73 19.80 -10.76
N TYR A 321 -13.89 20.79 -11.12
CA TYR A 321 -13.60 21.18 -12.49
C TYR A 321 -12.19 21.77 -12.59
N SER A 322 -11.39 21.24 -13.52
CA SER A 322 -10.05 21.75 -13.82
C SER A 322 -9.65 21.39 -15.25
N THR A 323 -8.94 22.31 -15.90
CA THR A 323 -8.35 22.11 -17.23
C THR A 323 -6.84 22.40 -17.18
N PRO A 324 -6.04 21.85 -18.13
CA PRO A 324 -4.59 22.05 -18.14
C PRO A 324 -4.14 23.50 -18.30
N ASP A 325 -4.98 24.37 -18.80
CA ASP A 325 -4.70 25.83 -18.97
C ASP A 325 -4.89 26.63 -17.68
N GLY A 326 -5.26 25.97 -16.57
CA GLY A 326 -5.52 26.59 -15.28
C GLY A 326 -6.94 27.09 -15.09
N THR A 327 -7.83 26.90 -16.08
CA THR A 327 -9.25 27.22 -15.92
C THR A 327 -9.89 26.16 -14.98
N GLY A 328 -10.72 26.62 -14.05
CA GLY A 328 -11.46 25.74 -13.17
C GLY A 328 -11.60 26.24 -11.74
N TRP A 329 -11.86 25.31 -10.83
CA TRP A 329 -11.97 25.60 -9.41
C TRP A 329 -10.65 25.31 -8.70
N TYR A 330 -10.02 26.34 -8.18
CA TYR A 330 -8.87 26.20 -7.29
C TYR A 330 -9.30 26.49 -5.86
N CYS A 331 -9.61 25.43 -5.12
CA CYS A 331 -10.08 25.51 -3.75
C CYS A 331 -9.40 24.37 -2.97
N MET A 332 -8.19 24.67 -2.49
CA MET A 332 -7.39 23.71 -1.74
C MET A 332 -7.88 23.57 -0.30
N PRO A 333 -7.81 22.37 0.28
CA PRO A 333 -8.07 22.17 1.70
C PRO A 333 -7.00 22.87 2.54
N GLU A 334 -7.25 22.99 3.84
CA GLU A 334 -6.29 23.56 4.78
C GLU A 334 -5.65 22.46 5.64
N PRO A 335 -4.45 22.69 6.18
CA PRO A 335 -3.87 21.79 7.20
C PRO A 335 -4.85 21.53 8.35
N GLY A 336 -5.08 20.27 8.67
CA GLY A 336 -6.06 19.81 9.64
C GLY A 336 -7.41 19.39 9.04
N ASP A 337 -7.67 19.66 7.76
CA ASP A 337 -8.90 19.22 7.10
C ASP A 337 -8.88 17.69 6.90
N MET A 338 -10.06 17.10 7.09
CA MET A 338 -10.30 15.69 6.80
C MET A 338 -10.58 15.50 5.31
N VAL A 339 -9.84 14.61 4.68
CA VAL A 339 -9.91 14.34 3.24
C VAL A 339 -9.89 12.84 2.97
N ARG A 340 -10.04 12.46 1.71
CA ARG A 340 -9.96 11.08 1.25
C ARG A 340 -8.74 10.89 0.34
N LEU A 341 -7.84 9.97 0.72
CA LEU A 341 -6.81 9.47 -0.19
C LEU A 341 -7.40 8.31 -1.00
N THR A 342 -7.53 8.48 -2.29
CA THR A 342 -8.12 7.51 -3.20
C THR A 342 -7.05 6.81 -4.01
N ILE A 343 -7.14 5.49 -4.07
CA ILE A 343 -6.30 4.60 -4.89
C ILE A 343 -7.17 4.15 -6.09
N PRO A 344 -7.06 4.78 -7.27
CA PRO A 344 -8.02 4.54 -8.35
C PRO A 344 -7.90 3.15 -8.98
N GLY A 345 -6.68 2.63 -9.00
CA GLY A 345 -6.35 1.35 -9.64
C GLY A 345 -5.53 0.44 -8.75
N LYS A 346 -4.72 -0.39 -9.37
CA LYS A 346 -3.85 -1.35 -8.69
C LYS A 346 -2.44 -0.83 -8.44
N GLN A 347 -2.18 0.44 -8.79
CA GLN A 347 -0.89 1.10 -8.65
C GLN A 347 -0.98 2.21 -7.60
N GLU A 348 -0.22 2.12 -6.54
CA GLU A 348 -0.22 3.10 -5.45
C GLU A 348 0.29 4.47 -5.90
N GLY A 349 1.14 4.52 -6.93
CA GLY A 349 1.65 5.77 -7.49
C GLY A 349 0.60 6.66 -8.17
N GLU A 350 -0.59 6.12 -8.48
CA GLU A 350 -1.71 6.85 -9.06
C GLU A 350 -2.64 7.47 -8.00
N ALA A 351 -2.30 7.35 -6.72
CA ALA A 351 -3.09 7.87 -5.62
C ALA A 351 -3.28 9.39 -5.73
N PHE A 352 -4.48 9.86 -5.41
CA PHE A 352 -4.81 11.27 -5.33
C PHE A 352 -5.75 11.55 -4.15
N VAL A 353 -5.79 12.80 -3.71
CA VAL A 353 -6.65 13.24 -2.62
C VAL A 353 -7.89 13.91 -3.20
N ASN A 354 -9.05 13.57 -2.64
CA ASN A 354 -10.32 14.19 -2.99
C ASN A 354 -11.16 14.50 -1.76
N SER A 355 -12.21 15.28 -1.97
CA SER A 355 -13.35 15.51 -1.06
C SER A 355 -12.99 15.70 0.40
N SER A 356 -13.09 16.92 0.89
CA SER A 356 -13.11 17.16 2.33
C SER A 356 -14.38 16.57 2.93
N VAL A 357 -14.22 15.69 3.91
CA VAL A 357 -15.33 15.11 4.67
C VAL A 357 -15.59 15.98 5.87
N HIS A 358 -16.80 16.51 5.95
CA HIS A 358 -17.19 17.34 7.06
C HIS A 358 -17.45 16.47 8.29
N ALA A 359 -16.62 16.64 9.32
CA ALA A 359 -16.86 16.08 10.64
C ALA A 359 -17.93 16.92 11.39
N GLU A 360 -18.20 16.61 12.65
CA GLU A 360 -19.07 17.40 13.49
C GLU A 360 -18.62 18.85 13.57
N THR A 361 -19.57 19.77 13.46
CA THR A 361 -19.32 21.21 13.57
C THR A 361 -20.35 21.88 14.43
N GLU A 362 -19.91 22.86 15.22
CA GLU A 362 -20.79 23.75 15.97
C GLU A 362 -21.22 24.97 15.14
N SER A 363 -20.69 25.14 13.94
CA SER A 363 -21.00 26.28 13.08
C SER A 363 -22.48 26.34 12.72
N PRO A 364 -23.19 27.42 13.04
CA PRO A 364 -24.60 27.58 12.69
C PRO A 364 -24.82 27.56 11.16
N ASP A 365 -23.82 27.98 10.38
CA ASP A 365 -23.87 28.00 8.91
C ASP A 365 -24.04 26.61 8.28
N ARG A 366 -23.83 25.55 9.07
CA ARG A 366 -23.90 24.15 8.59
C ARG A 366 -25.06 23.36 9.20
N LYS A 367 -25.93 24.04 9.95
CA LYS A 367 -27.11 23.40 10.61
C LYS A 367 -28.37 23.52 9.77
N ASP A 368 -28.41 24.42 8.80
CA ASP A 368 -29.56 24.64 7.92
C ASP A 368 -29.19 24.28 6.47
N PRO A 369 -29.78 23.21 5.92
CA PRO A 369 -29.48 22.79 4.54
C PRO A 369 -30.00 23.76 3.46
N ASP A 370 -30.88 24.71 3.79
CA ASP A 370 -31.36 25.72 2.86
C ASP A 370 -30.31 26.78 2.55
N PHE A 371 -29.33 26.96 3.43
CA PHE A 371 -28.21 27.85 3.18
C PHE A 371 -27.11 27.15 2.37
N LYS A 372 -26.54 27.90 1.43
CA LYS A 372 -25.33 27.50 0.69
C LYS A 372 -24.28 28.58 0.88
N VAL A 373 -23.09 28.19 1.33
CA VAL A 373 -22.05 29.14 1.74
C VAL A 373 -20.72 28.74 1.15
N LEU A 374 -20.05 29.67 0.47
CA LEU A 374 -18.63 29.61 0.15
C LEU A 374 -17.93 30.63 1.06
N LYS A 375 -17.12 30.14 2.00
CA LYS A 375 -16.48 30.97 3.03
C LYS A 375 -15.01 30.60 3.21
N THR A 376 -14.15 31.56 3.31
CA THR A 376 -12.71 31.38 3.60
C THR A 376 -12.40 31.61 5.08
N LYS A 377 -11.26 31.12 5.57
CA LYS A 377 -10.77 31.42 6.94
C LYS A 377 -10.61 32.90 7.22
N TYR A 378 -10.43 33.72 6.17
CA TYR A 378 -10.34 35.18 6.27
C TYR A 378 -11.72 35.85 6.29
N GLN A 379 -12.78 35.09 6.53
CA GLN A 379 -14.16 35.59 6.62
C GLN A 379 -14.68 36.25 5.31
N LYS A 380 -14.09 35.94 4.17
CA LYS A 380 -14.68 36.31 2.86
C LYS A 380 -15.74 35.28 2.52
N GLU A 381 -16.93 35.77 2.11
CA GLU A 381 -18.10 34.90 2.04
C GLU A 381 -19.00 35.27 0.84
N VAL A 382 -19.49 34.21 0.18
CA VAL A 382 -20.66 34.28 -0.72
C VAL A 382 -21.72 33.34 -0.14
N ARG A 383 -22.88 33.87 0.24
CA ARG A 383 -23.95 33.13 0.89
C ARG A 383 -25.23 33.20 0.03
N PHE A 384 -25.88 32.09 -0.14
CA PHE A 384 -27.21 31.97 -0.70
C PHE A 384 -28.15 31.54 0.43
N THR A 385 -29.21 32.31 0.60
CA THR A 385 -30.31 32.03 1.51
C THR A 385 -31.61 31.83 0.70
N PRO A 386 -32.71 31.34 1.30
CA PRO A 386 -33.98 31.26 0.58
C PRO A 386 -34.47 32.58 -0.02
N ASN A 387 -34.05 33.72 0.53
CA ASN A 387 -34.59 35.03 0.14
C ASN A 387 -33.51 36.06 -0.26
N SER A 388 -32.21 35.68 -0.24
CA SER A 388 -31.14 36.63 -0.60
C SER A 388 -29.87 35.95 -1.08
N ILE A 389 -29.05 36.70 -1.81
CA ILE A 389 -27.66 36.42 -2.13
C ILE A 389 -26.80 37.49 -1.49
N VAL A 390 -25.83 37.07 -0.66
CA VAL A 390 -24.94 38.02 0.05
C VAL A 390 -23.49 37.74 -0.32
N ILE A 391 -22.78 38.80 -0.76
CA ILE A 391 -21.31 38.77 -0.94
C ILE A 391 -20.75 39.74 0.09
N THR A 392 -19.89 39.26 0.99
CA THR A 392 -19.39 40.08 2.10
C THR A 392 -17.95 39.77 2.48
N ASN A 393 -17.26 40.79 3.01
CA ASN A 393 -15.97 40.63 3.68
C ASN A 393 -16.11 40.43 5.19
N ASN A 394 -17.35 40.42 5.72
CA ASN A 394 -17.65 40.40 7.16
C ASN A 394 -16.93 41.45 8.00
N GLN A 395 -16.55 42.60 7.36
CA GLN A 395 -15.89 43.76 7.97
C GLN A 395 -16.59 45.05 7.58
N GLY A 396 -17.91 45.00 7.43
CA GLY A 396 -18.74 46.16 7.11
C GLY A 396 -18.93 46.46 5.62
N THR A 397 -18.42 45.61 4.71
CA THR A 397 -18.66 45.77 3.27
C THR A 397 -19.45 44.57 2.78
N ARG A 398 -20.60 44.81 2.09
CA ARG A 398 -21.43 43.77 1.51
C ARG A 398 -22.21 44.25 0.27
N ILE A 399 -22.50 43.30 -0.58
CA ILE A 399 -23.51 43.41 -1.64
C ILE A 399 -24.57 42.38 -1.30
N GLU A 400 -25.82 42.84 -1.21
CA GLU A 400 -26.94 41.96 -0.87
C GLU A 400 -28.04 42.14 -1.92
N LEU A 401 -28.47 41.04 -2.54
CA LEU A 401 -29.60 40.95 -3.45
C LEU A 401 -30.73 40.27 -2.70
N THR A 402 -31.83 40.99 -2.47
CA THR A 402 -33.00 40.45 -1.75
C THR A 402 -34.22 40.39 -2.65
N ASP A 403 -35.08 39.41 -2.44
CA ASP A 403 -36.29 39.22 -3.24
C ASP A 403 -37.30 40.37 -3.10
N LYS A 404 -37.30 41.04 -1.92
CA LYS A 404 -38.31 42.06 -1.58
C LYS A 404 -37.78 43.49 -1.65
N GLU A 405 -36.54 43.72 -1.24
CA GLU A 405 -35.99 45.05 -1.05
C GLU A 405 -35.02 45.46 -2.14
N GLY A 406 -34.69 44.54 -3.06
CA GLY A 406 -33.81 44.79 -4.17
C GLY A 406 -32.33 44.67 -3.83
N ILE A 407 -31.47 45.58 -4.29
CA ILE A 407 -30.02 45.52 -4.18
C ILE A 407 -29.54 46.54 -3.16
N HIS A 408 -28.81 46.05 -2.14
CA HIS A 408 -28.16 46.88 -1.14
C HIS A 408 -26.63 46.77 -1.30
N LEU A 409 -25.96 47.88 -1.50
CA LEU A 409 -24.51 48.00 -1.52
C LEU A 409 -24.07 48.82 -0.33
N VAL A 410 -23.36 48.21 0.60
CA VAL A 410 -22.89 48.81 1.86
C VAL A 410 -21.38 48.71 1.93
N SER A 411 -20.70 49.83 2.23
CA SER A 411 -19.27 49.86 2.45
C SER A 411 -18.93 50.63 3.71
N ALA A 412 -18.06 50.07 4.56
CA ALA A 412 -17.46 50.81 5.69
C ALA A 412 -16.42 51.86 5.24
N HIS A 413 -16.06 51.86 3.96
CA HIS A 413 -15.10 52.78 3.36
C HIS A 413 -15.71 53.42 2.10
N SER A 414 -14.89 53.90 1.18
CA SER A 414 -15.34 54.50 -0.05
C SER A 414 -16.00 53.49 -1.00
N VAL A 415 -16.94 53.96 -1.79
CA VAL A 415 -17.46 53.30 -2.99
C VAL A 415 -17.06 54.13 -4.19
N VAL A 416 -16.41 53.52 -5.17
CA VAL A 416 -15.97 54.15 -6.42
C VAL A 416 -16.67 53.43 -7.55
N LEU A 417 -17.33 54.21 -8.44
CA LEU A 417 -17.93 53.73 -9.68
C LEU A 417 -17.22 54.38 -10.84
N GLU A 418 -16.47 53.64 -11.62
CA GLU A 418 -15.75 54.12 -12.79
C GLU A 418 -16.17 53.32 -14.02
N ALA A 419 -16.43 53.98 -15.13
CA ALA A 419 -16.69 53.36 -16.41
C ALA A 419 -15.86 54.03 -17.50
N ALA A 420 -15.43 53.27 -18.50
CA ALA A 420 -14.74 53.80 -19.68
C ALA A 420 -15.67 54.61 -20.58
N GLU A 421 -16.95 54.33 -20.52
CA GLU A 421 -18.00 55.02 -21.25
C GLU A 421 -18.97 55.66 -20.25
N ASP A 422 -20.27 55.61 -20.49
CA ASP A 422 -21.28 56.29 -19.68
C ASP A 422 -21.63 55.54 -18.39
N VAL A 423 -21.94 56.25 -17.32
CA VAL A 423 -22.64 55.79 -16.12
C VAL A 423 -24.02 56.42 -16.10
N THR A 424 -25.06 55.60 -16.26
CA THR A 424 -26.44 56.09 -16.21
C THR A 424 -27.11 55.61 -14.91
N ILE A 425 -27.72 56.53 -14.17
CA ILE A 425 -28.47 56.25 -12.96
C ILE A 425 -29.87 56.85 -13.14
N SER A 426 -30.91 56.02 -13.17
CA SER A 426 -32.28 56.44 -13.37
C SER A 426 -33.25 55.68 -12.47
N SER A 427 -34.39 56.25 -12.18
CA SER A 427 -35.50 55.61 -11.47
C SER A 427 -36.80 55.90 -12.23
N ASP A 428 -37.49 54.84 -12.68
CA ASP A 428 -38.69 55.00 -13.50
C ASP A 428 -39.92 55.44 -12.69
N LYS A 429 -40.00 55.05 -11.41
CA LYS A 429 -41.20 55.27 -10.58
C LYS A 429 -40.94 55.97 -9.24
N GLY A 430 -39.67 56.17 -8.90
CA GLY A 430 -39.28 56.75 -7.63
C GLY A 430 -38.37 57.94 -7.80
N SER A 431 -37.73 58.35 -6.73
CA SER A 431 -36.77 59.47 -6.72
C SER A 431 -35.33 58.96 -6.79
N LEU A 432 -34.44 59.74 -7.42
CA LEU A 432 -33.00 59.60 -7.26
C LEU A 432 -32.56 60.50 -6.10
N ILE A 433 -32.01 59.94 -5.03
CA ILE A 433 -31.52 60.66 -3.86
C ILE A 433 -30.00 60.52 -3.80
N ALA A 434 -29.27 61.63 -3.85
CA ALA A 434 -27.84 61.67 -3.55
C ALA A 434 -27.62 62.58 -2.33
N ALA A 435 -27.08 62.04 -1.26
CA ALA A 435 -26.87 62.78 -0.03
C ALA A 435 -25.46 62.55 0.51
N GLY A 436 -24.83 63.58 1.01
CA GLY A 436 -23.53 63.53 1.69
C GLY A 436 -23.55 64.35 2.96
N THR A 437 -22.94 63.87 4.04
CA THR A 437 -22.87 64.61 5.31
C THR A 437 -21.99 65.88 5.22
N SER A 438 -20.98 65.88 4.35
CA SER A 438 -20.07 67.01 4.18
C SER A 438 -20.45 67.83 2.93
N SER A 439 -20.55 67.19 1.78
CA SER A 439 -20.92 67.84 0.52
C SER A 439 -21.40 66.80 -0.51
N VAL A 440 -22.12 67.33 -1.52
CA VAL A 440 -22.37 66.64 -2.80
C VAL A 440 -21.73 67.47 -3.89
N LEU A 441 -20.81 66.94 -4.66
CA LEU A 441 -20.06 67.58 -5.72
C LEU A 441 -20.33 66.92 -7.05
N LEU A 442 -20.89 67.69 -8.00
CA LEU A 442 -20.98 67.31 -9.42
C LEU A 442 -19.93 68.08 -10.17
N LYS A 443 -19.00 67.40 -10.85
CA LYS A 443 -17.85 68.04 -11.48
C LYS A 443 -17.68 67.60 -12.94
N GLN A 444 -17.44 68.53 -13.83
CA GLN A 444 -17.07 68.31 -15.23
C GLN A 444 -15.94 69.28 -15.62
N LYS A 445 -14.69 68.69 -15.77
CA LYS A 445 -13.47 69.52 -16.07
C LYS A 445 -13.34 70.75 -15.12
N GLY A 446 -13.49 71.96 -15.61
CA GLY A 446 -13.37 73.22 -14.85
C GLY A 446 -14.66 73.69 -14.20
N THR A 447 -15.78 72.99 -14.39
CA THR A 447 -17.11 73.45 -13.89
C THR A 447 -17.59 72.51 -12.80
N SER A 448 -18.15 73.04 -11.71
CA SER A 448 -18.71 72.24 -10.62
C SER A 448 -19.99 72.84 -10.02
N ILE A 449 -20.86 71.96 -9.52
CA ILE A 449 -21.98 72.29 -8.64
C ILE A 449 -21.65 71.63 -7.28
N THR A 450 -21.62 72.44 -6.24
CA THR A 450 -21.32 71.99 -4.87
C THR A 450 -22.51 72.32 -3.98
N LEU A 451 -22.98 71.29 -3.23
CA LEU A 451 -23.95 71.46 -2.17
C LEU A 451 -23.19 71.13 -0.84
N ASP A 452 -22.94 72.14 -0.06
CA ASP A 452 -22.34 72.05 1.25
C ASP A 452 -23.20 72.81 2.31
N LYS A 453 -22.98 74.05 2.59
CA LYS A 453 -23.84 74.90 3.41
C LYS A 453 -24.88 75.67 2.61
N GLY A 454 -24.84 75.58 1.30
CA GLY A 454 -25.68 76.20 0.30
C GLY A 454 -25.44 75.59 -1.10
N ILE A 455 -25.93 76.19 -2.14
CA ILE A 455 -25.66 75.75 -3.51
C ILE A 455 -24.64 76.73 -4.13
N SER A 456 -23.47 76.17 -4.50
CA SER A 456 -22.41 76.90 -5.19
C SER A 456 -22.23 76.42 -6.62
N PHE A 457 -22.19 77.34 -7.58
CA PHE A 457 -21.85 77.11 -8.98
C PHE A 457 -20.49 77.71 -9.21
N THR A 458 -19.52 76.98 -9.71
CA THR A 458 -18.17 77.50 -9.95
C THR A 458 -17.73 77.13 -11.37
N GLY A 459 -17.12 78.07 -12.08
CA GLY A 459 -16.47 77.87 -13.37
C GLY A 459 -17.45 77.76 -14.53
N GLY A 460 -17.87 78.79 -15.15
CA GLY A 460 -18.75 78.84 -16.31
C GLY A 460 -19.99 79.71 -16.13
N GLU A 461 -20.82 79.78 -17.14
CA GLU A 461 -22.00 80.61 -17.20
C GLU A 461 -23.26 79.85 -16.75
N LEU A 462 -23.98 80.35 -15.70
CA LEU A 462 -25.30 79.82 -15.33
C LEU A 462 -26.36 80.36 -16.29
N ARG A 463 -26.94 79.48 -17.13
CA ARG A 463 -28.08 79.85 -17.99
C ARG A 463 -29.36 79.32 -17.35
N VAL A 464 -30.24 80.22 -16.98
CA VAL A 464 -31.61 79.90 -16.49
C VAL A 464 -32.55 80.27 -17.67
N GLN A 465 -33.29 79.26 -18.18
CA GLN A 465 -34.36 79.43 -19.16
C GLN A 465 -35.72 79.48 -18.51
#